data_d718ef0e8f5022dc81e2d345810b57b0
#
_entry.id   d718ef0e8f5022dc81e2d345810b57b0
#
_cell.length_a   1.000
_cell.length_b   1.000
_cell.length_c   1.000
_cell.angle_alpha   90.00
_cell.angle_beta   90.00
_cell.angle_gamma   90.00
#
_symmetry.space_group_name_H-M   'P 1'
#
loop_
_entity.id
_entity.type
_entity.pdbx_description
1 polymer ?
#
loop_
_entity_poly.entity_id
_entity_poly.type
_entity_poly.pdbx_seq_one_letter_code
_entity_poly.pdbx_strand_id
1 'polypeptide(L)'
;MKASYITTCLNTMTPDLGYDSYTDEELVILVQTGYPSAKIVLCHRYVPLITKYSHVSQLQTIQSELEATLWECFLEAIQTYDTTGTVPFSGFVKSRIHYCEMNLFRRMRTQWTHEATCIQNEEESDPLSELPAPNSTEKEALDHLQQTALIEALSQIDPIYASILVDILYHGKHISQLAKEYGISRQAMHKKYKKAISLVQQRI
;
A
#
# COMPACT_ATOMS: atom_id res chain seq x y z
N MET A 1 -6.13 14.80 20.94
CA MET A 1 -5.79 14.64 19.51
C MET A 1 -5.75 16.04 18.91
N LYS A 2 -4.61 16.49 18.39
CA LYS A 2 -4.54 17.79 17.71
C LYS A 2 -5.13 17.61 16.31
N ALA A 3 -6.20 18.34 16.00
CA ALA A 3 -6.72 18.38 14.63
C ALA A 3 -5.60 18.89 13.70
N SER A 4 -5.48 18.28 12.52
CA SER A 4 -4.53 18.72 11.50
C SER A 4 -4.80 20.17 11.11
N TYR A 5 -3.76 20.87 10.70
CA TYR A 5 -3.83 22.24 10.25
C TYR A 5 -4.88 22.43 9.12
N ILE A 6 -4.93 21.52 8.17
CA ILE A 6 -5.86 21.58 7.03
C ILE A 6 -7.32 21.42 7.50
N THR A 7 -7.57 20.41 8.34
CA THR A 7 -8.90 20.21 8.93
C THR A 7 -9.33 21.38 9.80
N THR A 8 -8.40 22.01 10.51
CA THR A 8 -8.67 23.23 11.31
C THR A 8 -9.03 24.40 10.40
N CYS A 9 -8.29 24.61 9.31
CA CYS A 9 -8.59 25.65 8.32
C CYS A 9 -9.96 25.43 7.65
N LEU A 10 -10.28 24.19 7.28
CA LEU A 10 -11.59 23.88 6.70
C LEU A 10 -12.73 24.17 7.67
N ASN A 11 -12.58 23.86 8.96
CA ASN A 11 -13.59 24.14 9.97
C ASN A 11 -13.82 25.66 10.21
N THR A 12 -12.87 26.52 9.83
CA THR A 12 -13.05 27.98 9.87
C THR A 12 -13.76 28.53 8.62
N MET A 13 -13.79 27.75 7.52
CA MET A 13 -14.50 28.12 6.30
C MET A 13 -15.93 27.58 6.39
N THR A 14 -16.91 28.49 6.46
CA THR A 14 -18.32 28.09 6.44
C THR A 14 -18.71 27.65 5.03
N PRO A 15 -19.23 26.42 4.87
CA PRO A 15 -19.74 26.00 3.57
C PRO A 15 -20.95 26.89 3.18
N ASP A 16 -21.03 27.20 1.91
CA ASP A 16 -22.17 27.94 1.37
C ASP A 16 -23.40 27.02 1.38
N LEU A 17 -24.39 27.36 2.19
CA LEU A 17 -25.63 26.58 2.36
C LEU A 17 -26.44 26.43 1.07
N GLY A 18 -26.14 27.20 0.04
CA GLY A 18 -26.77 27.08 -1.28
C GLY A 18 -26.46 25.77 -2.01
N TYR A 19 -25.42 25.04 -1.60
CA TYR A 19 -24.96 23.80 -2.28
C TYR A 19 -25.34 22.49 -1.56
N ASP A 20 -26.08 22.57 -0.44
CA ASP A 20 -26.39 21.37 0.36
C ASP A 20 -27.24 20.33 -0.38
N SER A 21 -28.10 20.77 -1.30
CA SER A 21 -28.98 19.90 -2.09
C SER A 21 -28.31 19.25 -3.31
N TYR A 22 -27.09 19.68 -3.66
CA TYR A 22 -26.38 19.16 -4.83
C TYR A 22 -25.74 17.80 -4.54
N THR A 23 -25.75 16.93 -5.53
CA THR A 23 -25.00 15.67 -5.49
C THR A 23 -23.48 15.93 -5.60
N ASP A 24 -22.67 14.96 -5.23
CA ASP A 24 -21.21 15.09 -5.31
C ASP A 24 -20.75 15.28 -6.77
N GLU A 25 -21.41 14.61 -7.72
CA GLU A 25 -21.14 14.72 -9.16
C GLU A 25 -21.46 16.13 -9.68
N GLU A 26 -22.59 16.72 -9.28
CA GLU A 26 -22.96 18.08 -9.64
C GLU A 26 -21.97 19.10 -9.07
N LEU A 27 -21.54 18.91 -7.81
CA LEU A 27 -20.53 19.76 -7.20
C LEU A 27 -19.19 19.67 -7.93
N VAL A 28 -18.78 18.46 -8.38
CA VAL A 28 -17.56 18.31 -9.17
C VAL A 28 -17.65 19.07 -10.49
N ILE A 29 -18.78 18.99 -11.20
CA ILE A 29 -18.99 19.75 -12.43
C ILE A 29 -18.85 21.27 -12.17
N LEU A 30 -19.44 21.76 -11.09
CA LEU A 30 -19.33 23.18 -10.69
C LEU A 30 -17.87 23.56 -10.42
N VAL A 31 -17.10 22.72 -9.72
CA VAL A 31 -15.67 22.98 -9.46
C VAL A 31 -14.87 23.01 -10.76
N GLN A 32 -15.11 22.06 -11.66
CA GLN A 32 -14.41 21.98 -12.95
C GLN A 32 -14.77 23.14 -13.88
N THR A 33 -15.96 23.72 -13.72
CA THR A 33 -16.41 24.91 -14.47
C THR A 33 -16.00 26.24 -13.83
N GLY A 34 -15.30 26.22 -12.68
CA GLY A 34 -14.69 27.41 -12.08
C GLY A 34 -15.42 28.01 -10.89
N TYR A 35 -16.33 27.28 -10.22
CA TYR A 35 -17.01 27.73 -8.99
C TYR A 35 -16.28 27.25 -7.72
N PRO A 36 -15.43 28.10 -7.09
CA PRO A 36 -14.59 27.65 -5.97
C PRO A 36 -15.39 27.32 -4.70
N SER A 37 -16.57 27.91 -4.50
CA SER A 37 -17.42 27.66 -3.33
C SER A 37 -17.87 26.20 -3.26
N ALA A 38 -18.18 25.56 -4.39
CA ALA A 38 -18.55 24.15 -4.47
C ALA A 38 -17.43 23.22 -3.99
N LYS A 39 -16.16 23.60 -4.20
CA LYS A 39 -14.98 22.87 -3.73
C LYS A 39 -14.92 22.79 -2.21
N ILE A 40 -15.27 23.89 -1.50
CA ILE A 40 -15.26 23.92 -0.03
C ILE A 40 -16.31 22.93 0.50
N VAL A 41 -17.50 22.89 -0.10
CA VAL A 41 -18.56 21.95 0.28
C VAL A 41 -18.11 20.50 0.12
N LEU A 42 -17.49 20.17 -1.02
CA LEU A 42 -16.91 18.82 -1.25
C LEU A 42 -15.85 18.51 -0.19
N CYS A 43 -14.93 19.44 0.10
CA CYS A 43 -13.92 19.22 1.13
C CYS A 43 -14.58 18.88 2.48
N HIS A 44 -15.60 19.61 2.91
CA HIS A 44 -16.31 19.34 4.16
C HIS A 44 -16.97 17.95 4.17
N ARG A 45 -17.60 17.53 3.08
CA ARG A 45 -18.22 16.19 2.97
C ARG A 45 -17.21 15.07 3.10
N TYR A 46 -15.98 15.27 2.60
CA TYR A 46 -14.93 14.25 2.56
C TYR A 46 -13.92 14.29 3.72
N VAL A 47 -14.01 15.28 4.64
CA VAL A 47 -13.23 15.31 5.89
C VAL A 47 -13.26 13.96 6.62
N PRO A 48 -14.43 13.31 6.88
CA PRO A 48 -14.47 12.08 7.61
C PRO A 48 -13.73 10.93 6.91
N LEU A 49 -13.78 10.89 5.57
CA LEU A 49 -13.07 9.89 4.79
C LEU A 49 -11.55 10.08 4.91
N ILE A 50 -11.06 11.29 4.71
CA ILE A 50 -9.63 11.61 4.79
C ILE A 50 -9.12 11.37 6.21
N THR A 51 -9.85 11.82 7.23
CA THR A 51 -9.50 11.57 8.63
C THR A 51 -9.38 10.07 8.92
N LYS A 52 -10.30 9.26 8.40
CA LYS A 52 -10.23 7.78 8.56
C LYS A 52 -8.95 7.20 7.97
N TYR A 53 -8.56 7.63 6.77
CA TYR A 53 -7.36 7.11 6.08
C TYR A 53 -6.05 7.74 6.57
N SER A 54 -6.09 8.90 7.25
CA SER A 54 -4.91 9.51 7.86
C SER A 54 -4.52 8.91 9.22
N HIS A 55 -5.44 8.17 9.88
CA HIS A 55 -5.20 7.57 11.20
C HIS A 55 -4.80 6.09 11.10
N VAL A 56 -3.73 5.82 10.37
CA VAL A 56 -3.16 4.48 10.25
C VAL A 56 -2.03 4.32 11.26
N SER A 57 -2.09 3.27 12.10
CA SER A 57 -1.12 3.04 13.20
C SER A 57 0.33 2.96 12.70
N GLN A 58 0.55 2.41 11.52
CA GLN A 58 1.88 2.24 10.92
C GLN A 58 2.49 3.57 10.42
N LEU A 59 1.68 4.62 10.21
CA LEU A 59 2.09 5.91 9.66
C LEU A 59 1.94 7.06 10.67
N GLN A 60 1.83 6.76 11.96
CA GLN A 60 1.63 7.79 13.00
C GLN A 60 2.74 8.84 13.03
N THR A 61 3.99 8.46 12.76
CA THR A 61 5.15 9.36 12.75
C THR A 61 5.06 10.42 11.65
N ILE A 62 4.38 10.11 10.56
CA ILE A 62 4.22 10.99 9.39
C ILE A 62 2.74 11.34 9.14
N GLN A 63 1.89 11.27 10.17
CA GLN A 63 0.44 11.46 10.02
C GLN A 63 0.07 12.79 9.34
N SER A 64 0.76 13.88 9.66
CA SER A 64 0.52 15.19 9.05
C SER A 64 0.87 15.23 7.55
N GLU A 65 1.95 14.55 7.16
CA GLU A 65 2.36 14.41 5.76
C GLU A 65 1.37 13.51 4.99
N LEU A 66 0.96 12.40 5.61
CA LEU A 66 -0.06 11.52 5.04
C LEU A 66 -1.36 12.29 4.78
N GLU A 67 -1.85 13.03 5.78
CA GLU A 67 -3.08 13.80 5.62
C GLU A 67 -2.97 14.87 4.51
N ALA A 68 -1.86 15.59 4.43
CA ALA A 68 -1.61 16.56 3.37
C ALA A 68 -1.62 15.88 1.98
N THR A 69 -0.95 14.73 1.86
CA THR A 69 -0.91 13.94 0.62
C THR A 69 -2.30 13.42 0.22
N LEU A 70 -3.11 12.99 1.20
CA LEU A 70 -4.48 12.55 0.93
C LEU A 70 -5.37 13.71 0.46
N TRP A 71 -5.21 14.91 1.02
CA TRP A 71 -5.92 16.11 0.55
C TRP A 71 -5.50 16.49 -0.87
N GLU A 72 -4.22 16.45 -1.20
CA GLU A 72 -3.71 16.68 -2.55
C GLU A 72 -4.34 15.68 -3.54
N CYS A 73 -4.29 14.40 -3.21
CA CYS A 73 -4.91 13.34 -4.00
C CYS A 73 -6.42 13.53 -4.19
N PHE A 74 -7.13 14.01 -3.17
CA PHE A 74 -8.55 14.34 -3.25
C PHE A 74 -8.81 15.51 -4.21
N LEU A 75 -8.02 16.58 -4.13
CA LEU A 75 -8.13 17.73 -5.01
C LEU A 75 -7.83 17.39 -6.47
N GLU A 76 -6.83 16.53 -6.70
CA GLU A 76 -6.56 15.99 -8.04
C GLU A 76 -7.71 15.11 -8.54
N ALA A 77 -8.32 14.31 -7.65
CA ALA A 77 -9.46 13.47 -8.01
C ALA A 77 -10.65 14.31 -8.50
N ILE A 78 -10.92 15.46 -7.88
CA ILE A 78 -11.97 16.39 -8.35
C ILE A 78 -11.67 16.87 -9.78
N GLN A 79 -10.41 17.18 -10.10
CA GLN A 79 -10.04 17.70 -11.42
C GLN A 79 -10.04 16.62 -12.51
N THR A 80 -9.69 15.39 -12.15
CA THR A 80 -9.51 14.28 -13.10
C THR A 80 -10.74 13.38 -13.22
N TYR A 81 -11.78 13.61 -12.43
CA TYR A 81 -12.99 12.79 -12.48
C TYR A 81 -13.75 13.00 -13.78
N ASP A 82 -14.08 11.88 -14.44
CA ASP A 82 -14.94 11.87 -15.64
C ASP A 82 -16.40 11.81 -15.22
N THR A 83 -17.09 12.93 -15.39
CA THR A 83 -18.52 13.09 -15.04
C THR A 83 -19.45 12.34 -15.99
N THR A 84 -18.95 11.84 -17.13
CA THR A 84 -19.72 11.03 -18.11
C THR A 84 -19.64 9.54 -17.80
N GLY A 85 -18.77 9.15 -16.89
CA GLY A 85 -18.52 7.77 -16.53
C GLY A 85 -19.64 7.15 -15.70
N THR A 86 -19.65 5.83 -15.58
CA THR A 86 -20.64 5.07 -14.79
C THR A 86 -20.27 4.90 -13.32
N VAL A 87 -19.05 5.28 -12.93
CA VAL A 87 -18.55 5.11 -11.56
C VAL A 87 -18.93 6.33 -10.73
N PRO A 88 -19.62 6.18 -9.60
CA PRO A 88 -19.96 7.31 -8.73
C PRO A 88 -18.70 7.96 -8.16
N PHE A 89 -18.74 9.29 -7.98
CA PHE A 89 -17.59 10.08 -7.49
C PHE A 89 -17.06 9.57 -6.14
N SER A 90 -17.94 9.20 -5.23
CA SER A 90 -17.56 8.67 -3.92
C SER A 90 -16.73 7.38 -4.00
N GLY A 91 -17.08 6.48 -4.92
CA GLY A 91 -16.33 5.25 -5.19
C GLY A 91 -14.97 5.53 -5.81
N PHE A 92 -14.91 6.46 -6.77
CA PHE A 92 -13.68 6.90 -7.42
C PHE A 92 -12.70 7.51 -6.41
N VAL A 93 -13.16 8.47 -5.59
CA VAL A 93 -12.35 9.14 -4.55
C VAL A 93 -11.83 8.13 -3.53
N LYS A 94 -12.70 7.24 -3.02
CA LYS A 94 -12.28 6.21 -2.06
C LYS A 94 -11.15 5.34 -2.60
N SER A 95 -11.24 4.92 -3.84
CA SER A 95 -10.20 4.11 -4.50
C SER A 95 -8.89 4.89 -4.67
N ARG A 96 -8.97 6.16 -5.07
CA ARG A 96 -7.81 7.04 -5.22
C ARG A 96 -7.09 7.30 -3.90
N ILE A 97 -7.84 7.62 -2.85
CA ILE A 97 -7.31 7.85 -1.49
C ILE A 97 -6.63 6.60 -0.95
N HIS A 98 -7.29 5.44 -1.06
CA HIS A 98 -6.70 4.17 -0.62
C HIS A 98 -5.41 3.84 -1.39
N TYR A 99 -5.40 4.06 -2.70
CA TYR A 99 -4.20 3.84 -3.50
C TYR A 99 -3.06 4.79 -3.12
N CYS A 100 -3.37 6.06 -2.83
CA CYS A 100 -2.43 7.07 -2.38
C CYS A 100 -1.81 6.70 -1.02
N GLU A 101 -2.63 6.30 -0.05
CA GLU A 101 -2.18 5.79 1.25
C GLU A 101 -1.22 4.60 1.09
N MET A 102 -1.60 3.60 0.30
CA MET A 102 -0.78 2.41 0.07
C MET A 102 0.54 2.71 -0.63
N ASN A 103 0.57 3.68 -1.55
CA ASN A 103 1.80 4.10 -2.21
C ASN A 103 2.74 4.83 -1.24
N LEU A 104 2.20 5.72 -0.41
CA LEU A 104 3.00 6.38 0.63
C LEU A 104 3.56 5.35 1.61
N PHE A 105 2.75 4.40 2.07
CA PHE A 105 3.20 3.33 2.95
C PHE A 105 4.34 2.51 2.34
N ARG A 106 4.25 2.13 1.06
CA ARG A 106 5.33 1.39 0.37
C ARG A 106 6.61 2.19 0.29
N ARG A 107 6.52 3.50 -0.04
CA ARG A 107 7.66 4.42 -0.10
C ARG A 107 8.33 4.54 1.26
N MET A 108 7.55 4.77 2.32
CA MET A 108 8.06 4.89 3.69
C MET A 108 8.66 3.59 4.19
N ARG A 109 8.04 2.45 3.92
CA ARG A 109 8.61 1.15 4.27
C ARG A 109 10.00 0.93 3.66
N THR A 110 10.17 1.29 2.39
CA THR A 110 11.48 1.21 1.73
C THR A 110 12.48 2.14 2.40
N GLN A 111 12.09 3.38 2.68
CA GLN A 111 12.94 4.36 3.35
C GLN A 111 13.34 3.86 4.75
N TRP A 112 12.41 3.43 5.58
CA TRP A 112 12.70 2.90 6.92
C TRP A 112 13.62 1.67 6.90
N THR A 113 13.50 0.82 5.87
CA THR A 113 14.42 -0.32 5.72
C THR A 113 15.86 0.14 5.49
N HIS A 114 16.04 1.28 4.80
CA HIS A 114 17.37 1.85 4.58
C HIS A 114 17.87 2.70 5.76
N GLU A 115 16.97 3.34 6.50
CA GLU A 115 17.28 4.20 7.66
C GLU A 115 17.52 3.43 8.96
N ALA A 116 17.04 2.19 9.07
CA ALA A 116 17.19 1.34 10.27
C ALA A 116 18.65 1.02 10.64
N THR A 117 19.61 1.52 9.87
CA THR A 117 21.04 1.26 10.04
C THR A 117 21.76 2.28 10.94
N CYS A 118 21.11 3.35 11.40
CA CYS A 118 21.76 4.43 12.15
C CYS A 118 20.94 4.95 13.32
N ILE A 119 20.70 4.12 14.33
CA ILE A 119 20.39 4.65 15.67
C ILE A 119 21.72 4.68 16.41
N GLN A 120 22.47 5.78 16.30
CA GLN A 120 23.55 6.10 17.21
C GLN A 120 22.92 6.63 18.50
N ASN A 121 22.86 5.81 19.52
CA ASN A 121 22.70 6.30 20.88
C ASN A 121 24.04 6.93 21.26
N GLU A 122 24.04 8.24 21.56
CA GLU A 122 25.22 9.02 21.95
C GLU A 122 25.83 8.61 23.30
N GLU A 123 25.30 7.61 23.97
CA GLU A 123 25.83 7.09 25.22
C GLU A 123 26.08 5.58 25.11
N GLU A 124 27.38 5.25 25.04
CA GLU A 124 27.99 3.94 25.34
C GLU A 124 27.57 2.74 24.48
N SER A 125 28.50 2.37 23.64
CA SER A 125 28.61 1.21 22.75
C SER A 125 27.96 1.39 21.37
N ASP A 126 28.82 1.29 20.36
CA ASP A 126 28.44 1.19 18.95
C ASP A 126 27.44 0.03 18.81
N PRO A 127 26.16 0.29 18.43
CA PRO A 127 25.17 -0.78 18.26
C PRO A 127 25.62 -1.82 17.23
N LEU A 128 26.59 -1.46 16.35
CA LEU A 128 27.22 -2.37 15.40
C LEU A 128 28.18 -3.35 16.07
N SER A 129 28.74 -2.99 17.26
CA SER A 129 29.63 -3.89 18.02
C SER A 129 28.87 -4.98 18.78
N GLU A 130 27.58 -4.75 19.07
CA GLU A 130 26.69 -5.73 19.72
C GLU A 130 25.94 -6.60 18.71
N LEU A 131 25.99 -6.26 17.41
CA LEU A 131 25.47 -7.15 16.40
C LEU A 131 26.36 -8.38 16.34
N PRO A 132 25.82 -9.59 16.54
CA PRO A 132 26.58 -10.80 16.29
C PRO A 132 27.16 -10.72 14.89
N ALA A 133 28.44 -11.06 14.73
CA ALA A 133 29.10 -11.05 13.44
C ALA A 133 28.16 -11.63 12.39
N PRO A 134 28.07 -11.04 11.17
CA PRO A 134 27.11 -11.48 10.15
C PRO A 134 27.23 -12.96 9.80
N ASN A 135 28.31 -13.61 10.23
CA ASN A 135 28.61 -15.02 10.09
C ASN A 135 28.64 -15.70 11.45
N SER A 136 27.52 -15.82 12.11
CA SER A 136 27.35 -16.82 13.15
C SER A 136 27.33 -18.19 12.47
N THR A 137 28.33 -19.01 12.73
CA THR A 137 28.43 -20.41 12.22
C THR A 137 27.16 -21.20 12.49
N GLU A 138 26.48 -20.86 13.56
CA GLU A 138 25.20 -21.46 13.96
C GLU A 138 24.05 -21.04 13.05
N LYS A 139 24.01 -19.76 12.63
CA LYS A 139 23.02 -19.23 11.67
C LYS A 139 23.26 -19.79 10.27
N GLU A 140 24.51 -19.84 9.83
CA GLU A 140 24.87 -20.45 8.54
C GLU A 140 24.52 -21.94 8.51
N ALA A 141 24.78 -22.69 9.60
CA ALA A 141 24.39 -24.07 9.71
C ALA A 141 22.86 -24.26 9.67
N LEU A 142 22.11 -23.37 10.35
CA LEU A 142 20.64 -23.39 10.33
C LEU A 142 20.08 -23.04 8.96
N ASP A 143 20.64 -22.03 8.31
CA ASP A 143 20.26 -21.63 6.94
C ASP A 143 20.57 -22.75 5.93
N HIS A 144 21.70 -23.45 6.11
CA HIS A 144 22.07 -24.61 5.28
C HIS A 144 21.11 -25.79 5.48
N LEU A 145 20.72 -26.07 6.72
CA LEU A 145 19.74 -27.11 7.03
C LEU A 145 18.36 -26.79 6.43
N GLN A 146 17.93 -25.54 6.54
CA GLN A 146 16.66 -25.10 5.96
C GLN A 146 16.67 -25.13 4.43
N GLN A 147 17.80 -24.74 3.80
CA GLN A 147 17.97 -24.84 2.35
C GLN A 147 17.93 -26.29 1.89
N THR A 148 18.60 -27.19 2.61
CA THR A 148 18.63 -28.64 2.27
C THR A 148 17.23 -29.24 2.38
N ALA A 149 16.50 -28.94 3.46
CA ALA A 149 15.12 -29.39 3.65
C ALA A 149 14.18 -28.87 2.56
N LEU A 150 14.36 -27.60 2.14
CA LEU A 150 13.59 -27.01 1.05
C LEU A 150 13.88 -27.69 -0.30
N ILE A 151 15.15 -27.98 -0.60
CA ILE A 151 15.55 -28.67 -1.83
C ILE A 151 14.97 -30.07 -1.86
N GLU A 152 15.03 -30.79 -0.74
CA GLU A 152 14.43 -32.12 -0.60
C GLU A 152 12.91 -32.08 -0.80
N ALA A 153 12.22 -31.13 -0.14
CA ALA A 153 10.79 -30.95 -0.31
C ALA A 153 10.41 -30.63 -1.76
N LEU A 154 11.19 -29.78 -2.44
CA LEU A 154 10.98 -29.45 -3.87
C LEU A 154 11.23 -30.68 -4.79
N SER A 155 12.15 -31.54 -4.46
CA SER A 155 12.44 -32.78 -5.25
C SER A 155 11.33 -33.83 -5.14
N GLN A 156 10.55 -33.78 -4.06
CA GLN A 156 9.47 -34.74 -3.78
C GLN A 156 8.10 -34.32 -4.32
N ILE A 157 7.96 -33.10 -4.82
CA ILE A 157 6.72 -32.63 -5.45
C ILE A 157 6.80 -32.77 -6.96
N ASP A 158 5.62 -32.74 -7.61
CA ASP A 158 5.52 -32.77 -9.07
C ASP A 158 6.39 -31.66 -9.69
N PRO A 159 7.23 -31.97 -10.70
CA PRO A 159 8.12 -31.00 -11.35
C PRO A 159 7.46 -29.74 -11.83
N ILE A 160 6.17 -29.81 -12.22
CA ILE A 160 5.39 -28.65 -12.66
C ILE A 160 5.20 -27.66 -11.50
N TYR A 161 4.90 -28.14 -10.29
CA TYR A 161 4.73 -27.28 -9.13
C TYR A 161 6.07 -26.74 -8.62
N ALA A 162 7.13 -27.54 -8.68
CA ALA A 162 8.48 -27.11 -8.35
C ALA A 162 8.95 -25.98 -9.27
N SER A 163 8.77 -26.12 -10.59
CA SER A 163 9.16 -25.08 -11.55
C SER A 163 8.38 -23.77 -11.36
N ILE A 164 7.08 -23.84 -11.05
CA ILE A 164 6.27 -22.66 -10.75
C ILE A 164 6.82 -21.91 -9.52
N LEU A 165 7.23 -22.63 -8.47
CA LEU A 165 7.80 -22.01 -7.27
C LEU A 165 9.17 -21.37 -7.56
N VAL A 166 10.04 -22.06 -8.27
CA VAL A 166 11.35 -21.52 -8.68
C VAL A 166 11.20 -20.28 -9.54
N ASP A 167 10.31 -20.30 -10.54
CA ASP A 167 10.07 -19.16 -11.41
C ASP A 167 9.56 -17.92 -10.68
N ILE A 168 8.68 -18.10 -9.69
CA ILE A 168 8.12 -16.98 -8.92
C ILE A 168 9.10 -16.51 -7.83
N LEU A 169 9.72 -17.43 -7.07
CA LEU A 169 10.49 -17.08 -5.88
C LEU A 169 11.95 -16.74 -6.21
N TYR A 170 12.56 -17.47 -7.14
CA TYR A 170 13.96 -17.29 -7.52
C TYR A 170 14.13 -16.36 -8.72
N HIS A 171 13.36 -16.55 -9.79
CA HIS A 171 13.43 -15.72 -10.99
C HIS A 171 12.56 -14.47 -10.91
N GLY A 172 11.72 -14.31 -9.87
CA GLY A 172 10.87 -13.11 -9.66
C GLY A 172 9.79 -12.92 -10.72
N LYS A 173 9.41 -13.97 -11.46
CA LYS A 173 8.38 -13.89 -12.49
C LYS A 173 7.01 -13.61 -11.90
N HIS A 174 6.25 -12.71 -12.52
CA HIS A 174 4.88 -12.46 -12.12
C HIS A 174 3.93 -13.60 -12.54
N ILE A 175 2.93 -13.89 -11.69
CA ILE A 175 1.91 -14.92 -11.97
C ILE A 175 1.23 -14.71 -13.32
N SER A 176 1.06 -13.46 -13.77
CA SER A 176 0.47 -13.13 -15.07
C SER A 176 1.37 -13.51 -16.26
N GLN A 177 2.69 -13.46 -16.09
CA GLN A 177 3.66 -13.89 -17.11
C GLN A 177 3.65 -15.41 -17.23
N LEU A 178 3.76 -16.10 -16.10
CA LEU A 178 3.67 -17.57 -16.05
C LEU A 178 2.35 -18.09 -16.61
N ALA A 179 1.22 -17.43 -16.31
CA ALA A 179 -0.07 -17.81 -16.87
C ALA A 179 -0.06 -17.79 -18.41
N LYS A 180 0.61 -16.79 -19.02
CA LYS A 180 0.76 -16.70 -20.47
C LYS A 180 1.70 -17.80 -21.00
N GLU A 181 2.84 -18.04 -20.34
CA GLU A 181 3.81 -19.08 -20.72
C GLU A 181 3.18 -20.48 -20.69
N TYR A 182 2.35 -20.76 -19.69
CA TYR A 182 1.65 -22.04 -19.54
C TYR A 182 0.31 -22.12 -20.30
N GLY A 183 -0.10 -21.07 -21.00
CA GLY A 183 -1.36 -21.03 -21.76
C GLY A 183 -2.63 -21.17 -20.92
N ILE A 184 -2.61 -20.75 -19.64
CA ILE A 184 -3.73 -20.85 -18.70
C ILE A 184 -4.14 -19.49 -18.15
N SER A 185 -5.33 -19.42 -17.58
CA SER A 185 -5.80 -18.17 -16.95
C SER A 185 -4.97 -17.81 -15.71
N ARG A 186 -4.85 -16.50 -15.40
CA ARG A 186 -4.18 -16.01 -14.19
C ARG A 186 -4.75 -16.63 -12.91
N GLN A 187 -6.07 -16.86 -12.87
CA GLN A 187 -6.71 -17.50 -11.71
C GLN A 187 -6.31 -18.97 -11.57
N ALA A 188 -6.22 -19.71 -12.68
CA ALA A 188 -5.76 -21.10 -12.68
C ALA A 188 -4.30 -21.20 -12.24
N MET A 189 -3.43 -20.30 -12.73
CA MET A 189 -2.02 -20.24 -12.30
C MET A 189 -1.92 -19.91 -10.80
N HIS A 190 -2.71 -18.97 -10.29
CA HIS A 190 -2.72 -18.65 -8.86
C HIS A 190 -3.17 -19.82 -7.98
N LYS A 191 -4.13 -20.64 -8.44
CA LYS A 191 -4.55 -21.88 -7.76
C LYS A 191 -3.40 -22.91 -7.75
N LYS A 192 -2.69 -23.08 -8.87
CA LYS A 192 -1.53 -23.97 -8.95
C LYS A 192 -0.40 -23.49 -8.01
N TYR A 193 -0.11 -22.21 -7.96
CA TYR A 193 0.87 -21.63 -7.05
C TYR A 193 0.51 -21.89 -5.57
N LYS A 194 -0.74 -21.63 -5.16
CA LYS A 194 -1.19 -21.93 -3.79
C LYS A 194 -1.07 -23.41 -3.46
N LYS A 195 -1.43 -24.29 -4.41
CA LYS A 195 -1.30 -25.73 -4.22
C LYS A 195 0.17 -26.15 -4.08
N ALA A 196 1.07 -25.56 -4.88
CA ALA A 196 2.50 -25.81 -4.79
C ALA A 196 3.06 -25.44 -3.41
N ILE A 197 2.70 -24.28 -2.86
CA ILE A 197 3.08 -23.86 -1.51
C ILE A 197 2.57 -24.86 -0.47
N SER A 198 1.29 -25.24 -0.54
CA SER A 198 0.70 -26.18 0.41
C SER A 198 1.40 -27.54 0.38
N LEU A 199 1.81 -28.02 -0.80
CA LEU A 199 2.55 -29.28 -0.95
C LEU A 199 3.95 -29.23 -0.33
N VAL A 200 4.65 -28.11 -0.43
CA VAL A 200 5.95 -27.90 0.22
C VAL A 200 5.78 -27.78 1.73
N GLN A 201 4.80 -27.00 2.22
CA GLN A 201 4.53 -26.83 3.65
C GLN A 201 4.16 -28.14 4.37
N GLN A 202 3.63 -29.13 3.67
CA GLN A 202 3.31 -30.45 4.25
C GLN A 202 4.53 -31.37 4.38
N ARG A 203 5.68 -30.97 3.81
CA ARG A 203 6.89 -31.80 3.74
C ARG A 203 8.09 -31.21 4.49
N ILE A 204 7.98 -29.95 4.93
CA ILE A 204 8.89 -29.28 5.85
C ILE A 204 8.34 -29.38 7.27
#